data_293e2de42304629ef6c36ff3666a7991
#
_entry.id   293e2de42304629ef6c36ff3666a7991
#
_cell.length_a   1.000
_cell.length_b   1.000
_cell.length_c   1.000
_cell.angle_alpha   90.00
_cell.angle_beta   90.00
_cell.angle_gamma   90.00
#
_symmetry.space_group_name_H-M   'P 1'
#
loop_
_entity.id
_entity.type
_entity.pdbx_description
1 polymer ?
#
loop_
_entity_poly.entity_id
_entity_poly.type
_entity_poly.pdbx_seq_one_letter_code
_entity_poly.pdbx_strand_id
1 'polypeptide(L)'
;FIGPGDLAASYGKPAGSPKMLELTERMIRRIVAAGKTAGYYVGTPEAARQAEEWGARYLVTAVNQYMVSGGRSFLSQVRGGGAVAASSAY
;
A
#
# COMPACT_ATOMS: atom_id res chain seq x y z
N PHE A 1 9.41 -9.34 -4.99
CA PHE A 1 8.22 -8.78 -4.31
C PHE A 1 8.60 -8.10 -3.01
N ILE A 2 8.03 -6.94 -2.78
CA ILE A 2 8.30 -6.18 -1.56
C ILE A 2 7.03 -6.12 -0.71
N GLY A 3 7.12 -6.63 0.54
CA GLY A 3 6.07 -6.51 1.54
C GLY A 3 6.36 -5.32 2.45
N PRO A 4 5.60 -4.22 2.38
CA PRO A 4 5.93 -3.01 3.13
C PRO A 4 5.87 -3.22 4.65
N GLY A 5 4.95 -4.05 5.12
CA GLY A 5 4.86 -4.33 6.55
C GLY A 5 6.08 -5.07 7.09
N ASP A 6 6.51 -6.11 6.39
CA ASP A 6 7.69 -6.89 6.79
C ASP A 6 8.96 -6.07 6.68
N LEU A 7 9.08 -5.27 5.63
CA LEU A 7 10.23 -4.40 5.44
C LEU A 7 10.32 -3.35 6.58
N ALA A 8 9.19 -2.73 6.90
CA ALA A 8 9.12 -1.74 7.97
C ALA A 8 9.46 -2.36 9.32
N ALA A 9 8.94 -3.56 9.60
CA ALA A 9 9.25 -4.28 10.83
C ALA A 9 10.74 -4.56 10.95
N SER A 10 11.38 -4.94 9.86
CA SER A 10 12.82 -5.21 9.81
C SER A 10 13.65 -3.96 10.13
N TYR A 11 13.15 -2.78 9.79
CA TYR A 11 13.84 -1.52 10.04
C TYR A 11 13.39 -0.82 11.34
N GLY A 12 12.37 -1.37 12.02
CA GLY A 12 11.82 -0.75 13.23
C GLY A 12 11.13 0.58 12.99
N LYS A 13 10.54 0.78 11.81
CA LYS A 13 9.88 2.03 11.42
C LYS A 13 8.47 1.75 10.89
N PRO A 14 7.55 2.74 11.01
CA PRO A 14 6.23 2.60 10.39
C PRO A 14 6.31 2.47 8.87
N ALA A 15 5.50 1.60 8.29
CA ALA A 15 5.52 1.32 6.84
C ALA A 15 5.28 2.56 5.97
N GLY A 16 4.44 3.49 6.45
CA GLY A 16 4.13 4.73 5.73
C GLY A 16 5.09 5.87 5.98
N SER A 17 6.17 5.66 6.74
CA SER A 17 7.12 6.74 7.02
C SER A 17 7.85 7.17 5.73
N PRO A 18 8.24 8.45 5.60
CA PRO A 18 8.92 8.93 4.40
C PRO A 18 10.19 8.14 4.07
N LYS A 19 10.91 7.72 5.09
CA LYS A 19 12.14 6.95 4.91
C LYS A 19 11.88 5.57 4.32
N MET A 20 10.79 4.92 4.75
CA MET A 20 10.41 3.61 4.22
C MET A 20 9.88 3.71 2.80
N LEU A 21 9.13 4.76 2.48
CA LEU A 21 8.65 5.02 1.12
C LEU A 21 9.82 5.28 0.16
N GLU A 22 10.78 6.06 0.59
CA GLU A 22 12.00 6.33 -0.20
C GLU A 22 12.79 5.05 -0.48
N LEU A 23 12.96 4.22 0.54
CA LEU A 23 13.64 2.93 0.40
C LEU A 23 12.89 2.02 -0.57
N THR A 24 11.57 1.95 -0.44
CA THR A 24 10.72 1.13 -1.31
C THR A 24 10.82 1.58 -2.77
N GLU A 25 10.75 2.87 -3.02
CA GLU A 25 10.91 3.42 -4.37
C GLU A 25 12.26 3.00 -4.96
N ARG A 26 13.31 3.18 -4.21
CA ARG A 26 14.67 2.84 -4.64
C ARG A 26 14.80 1.36 -4.96
N MET A 27 14.23 0.50 -4.12
CA MET A 27 14.25 -0.94 -4.35
C MET A 27 13.48 -1.34 -5.62
N ILE A 28 12.29 -0.77 -5.82
CA ILE A 28 11.49 -1.04 -7.02
C ILE A 28 12.26 -0.61 -8.27
N ARG A 29 12.82 0.60 -8.26
CA ARG A 29 13.58 1.10 -9.41
C ARG A 29 14.80 0.24 -9.72
N ARG A 30 15.48 -0.28 -8.70
CA ARG A 30 16.62 -1.17 -8.90
C ARG A 30 16.22 -2.51 -9.47
N ILE A 31 15.09 -3.08 -9.03
CA ILE A 31 14.57 -4.34 -9.59
C ILE A 31 14.26 -4.16 -11.08
N VAL A 32 13.59 -3.07 -11.43
CA VAL A 32 13.25 -2.76 -12.82
C VAL A 32 14.51 -2.54 -13.65
N ALA A 33 15.48 -1.81 -13.12
CA ALA A 33 16.76 -1.55 -13.81
C ALA A 33 17.55 -2.83 -14.06
N ALA A 34 17.36 -3.84 -13.21
CA ALA A 34 17.98 -5.15 -13.40
C ALA A 34 17.23 -6.04 -14.41
N GLY A 35 16.20 -5.52 -15.06
CA GLY A 35 15.41 -6.26 -16.04
C GLY A 35 14.40 -7.22 -15.45
N LYS A 36 14.05 -7.04 -14.17
CA LYS A 36 13.13 -7.93 -13.47
C LYS A 36 11.80 -7.21 -13.18
N THR A 37 10.76 -7.99 -12.92
CA THR A 37 9.45 -7.48 -12.57
C THR A 37 9.38 -7.19 -11.08
N ALA A 38 9.11 -5.93 -10.73
CA ALA A 38 8.93 -5.54 -9.33
C ALA A 38 7.47 -5.71 -8.92
N GLY A 39 7.27 -6.34 -7.77
CA GLY A 39 5.97 -6.51 -7.15
C GLY A 39 5.91 -5.82 -5.79
N TYR A 40 4.71 -5.35 -5.42
CA TYR A 40 4.53 -4.58 -4.20
C TYR A 40 3.13 -4.76 -3.65
N TYR A 41 3.01 -4.85 -2.34
CA TYR A 41 1.71 -4.83 -1.67
C TYR A 41 1.23 -3.38 -1.54
N VAL A 42 -0.01 -3.12 -1.92
CA VAL A 42 -0.63 -1.80 -1.83
C VAL A 42 -1.96 -1.89 -1.10
N GLY A 43 -2.21 -0.94 -0.20
CA GLY A 43 -3.44 -0.90 0.57
C GLY A 43 -4.44 0.15 0.08
N THR A 44 -4.04 1.05 -0.80
CA THR A 44 -4.88 2.14 -1.30
C THR A 44 -4.67 2.35 -2.79
N PRO A 45 -5.65 2.93 -3.50
CA PRO A 45 -5.46 3.29 -4.90
C PRO A 45 -4.31 4.27 -5.13
N GLU A 46 -4.09 5.19 -4.20
CA GLU A 46 -3.01 6.16 -4.27
C GLU A 46 -1.65 5.47 -4.23
N ALA A 47 -1.50 4.51 -3.31
CA ALA A 47 -0.26 3.73 -3.21
C ALA A 47 -0.05 2.88 -4.46
N ALA A 48 -1.12 2.37 -5.05
CA ALA A 48 -1.04 1.59 -6.30
C ALA A 48 -0.53 2.46 -7.45
N ARG A 49 -1.09 3.66 -7.61
CA ARG A 49 -0.64 4.58 -8.65
C ARG A 49 0.82 4.98 -8.46
N GLN A 50 1.21 5.24 -7.23
CA GLN A 50 2.59 5.60 -6.92
C GLN A 50 3.56 4.46 -7.22
N ALA A 51 3.20 3.23 -6.84
CA ALA A 51 4.03 2.06 -7.12
C ALA A 51 4.18 1.83 -8.63
N GLU A 52 3.12 2.06 -9.39
CA GLU A 52 3.17 1.98 -10.85
C GLU A 52 4.11 3.03 -11.44
N GLU A 53 4.09 4.26 -10.94
CA GLU A 53 5.02 5.30 -11.36
C GLU A 53 6.47 4.91 -11.09
N TRP A 54 6.73 4.22 -10.00
CA TRP A 54 8.08 3.71 -9.69
C TRP A 54 8.50 2.57 -10.61
N GLY A 55 7.57 1.97 -11.33
CA GLY A 55 7.84 0.90 -12.27
C GLY A 55 7.34 -0.48 -11.85
N ALA A 56 6.62 -0.59 -10.75
CA ALA A 56 6.05 -1.86 -10.33
C ALA A 56 4.98 -2.32 -11.35
N ARG A 57 4.96 -3.61 -11.62
CA ARG A 57 4.00 -4.22 -12.57
C ARG A 57 3.17 -5.32 -11.95
N TYR A 58 3.47 -5.70 -10.73
CA TYR A 58 2.79 -6.76 -9.99
C TYR A 58 2.33 -6.19 -8.66
N LEU A 59 1.03 -5.90 -8.56
CA LEU A 59 0.46 -5.29 -7.37
C LEU A 59 -0.46 -6.27 -6.66
N VAL A 60 -0.30 -6.37 -5.35
CA VAL A 60 -1.08 -7.27 -4.50
C VAL A 60 -1.81 -6.44 -3.45
N THR A 61 -3.07 -6.76 -3.22
CA THR A 61 -3.83 -6.22 -2.10
C THR A 61 -4.57 -7.37 -1.42
N ALA A 62 -5.07 -7.14 -0.22
CA ALA A 62 -5.75 -8.17 0.54
C ALA A 62 -7.26 -7.94 0.53
N VAL A 63 -8.03 -9.03 0.48
CA VAL A 63 -9.50 -8.96 0.45
C VAL A 63 -10.07 -8.30 1.70
N ASN A 64 -9.40 -8.42 2.85
CA ASN A 64 -9.84 -7.74 4.07
C ASN A 64 -9.85 -6.22 3.94
N GLN A 65 -8.99 -5.64 3.11
CA GLN A 65 -9.02 -4.20 2.82
C GLN A 65 -10.33 -3.80 2.15
N TYR A 66 -10.79 -4.59 1.21
CA TYR A 66 -12.08 -4.35 0.54
C TYR A 66 -13.24 -4.49 1.52
N MET A 67 -13.20 -5.50 2.39
CA MET A 67 -14.26 -5.74 3.37
C MET A 67 -14.35 -4.61 4.38
N VAL A 68 -13.23 -4.18 4.93
CA VAL A 68 -13.18 -3.08 5.91
C VAL A 68 -13.61 -1.78 5.26
N SER A 69 -13.05 -1.45 4.12
CA SER A 69 -13.37 -0.22 3.39
C SER A 69 -14.83 -0.18 2.96
N GLY A 70 -15.34 -1.27 2.38
CA GLY A 70 -16.73 -1.38 1.95
C GLY A 70 -17.70 -1.33 3.12
N GLY A 71 -17.38 -2.01 4.21
CA GLY A 71 -18.21 -1.99 5.42
C GLY A 71 -18.29 -0.61 6.05
N ARG A 72 -17.18 0.10 6.12
CA ARG A 72 -17.14 1.47 6.64
C ARG A 72 -17.93 2.43 5.78
N SER A 73 -17.77 2.33 4.47
CA SER A 73 -18.53 3.15 3.52
C SER A 73 -20.01 2.91 3.65
N PHE A 74 -20.43 1.65 3.73
CA PHE A 74 -21.83 1.28 3.90
C PHE A 74 -22.40 1.86 5.21
N LEU A 75 -21.73 1.64 6.32
CA LEU A 75 -22.19 2.13 7.62
C LEU A 75 -22.21 3.67 7.68
N SER A 76 -21.26 4.32 7.09
CA SER A 76 -21.22 5.78 7.00
C SER A 76 -22.47 6.31 6.29
N GLN A 77 -22.83 5.70 5.17
CA GLN A 77 -24.00 6.11 4.39
C GLN A 77 -25.29 5.84 5.14
N VAL A 78 -25.40 4.72 5.83
CA VAL A 78 -26.58 4.37 6.63
C VAL A 78 -26.74 5.33 7.81
N ARG A 79 -25.65 5.75 8.44
CA ARG A 79 -25.68 6.62 9.62
C ARG A 79 -25.76 8.10 9.31
N GLY A 80 -25.93 8.46 8.03
CA GLY A 80 -26.05 9.87 7.64
C GLY A 80 -24.74 10.56 7.38
N GLY A 81 -23.69 9.81 7.11
CA GLY A 81 -22.57 10.33 6.37
C GLY A 81 -21.60 11.25 7.06
N GLY A 82 -20.96 10.81 8.10
CA GLY A 82 -19.71 11.40 8.52
C GLY A 82 -18.56 10.84 7.69
N ALA A 83 -17.48 11.61 7.52
CA ALA A 83 -16.27 11.07 6.94
C ALA A 83 -15.76 9.93 7.83
N VAL A 84 -15.59 8.76 7.23
CA VAL A 84 -15.03 7.63 7.94
C VAL A 84 -13.51 7.75 7.82
N ALA A 85 -12.85 7.81 8.98
CA ALA A 85 -11.39 7.83 8.98
C ALA A 85 -10.87 6.58 8.29
N ALA A 86 -10.02 6.76 7.29
CA ALA A 86 -9.34 5.65 6.68
C ALA A 86 -8.44 5.01 7.73
N SER A 87 -8.67 3.77 8.06
CA SER A 87 -7.72 3.04 8.86
C SER A 87 -6.97 2.08 7.95
N SER A 88 -5.68 2.21 7.91
CA SER A 88 -4.87 1.18 7.30
C SER A 88 -4.87 0.02 8.29
N ALA A 89 -5.69 -0.95 8.06
CA ALA A 89 -5.77 -2.14 8.88
C ALA A 89 -4.66 -3.14 8.55
N TYR A 90 -3.66 -2.70 7.83
CA TYR A 90 -2.64 -3.63 7.40
C TYR A 90 -1.23 -3.10 7.64
#